data_2cc60296c5165abcb3d360014c093eaf
#
_entry.id   2cc60296c5165abcb3d360014c093eaf
#
_cell.length_a   1.000
_cell.length_b   1.000
_cell.length_c   1.000
_cell.angle_alpha   90.00
_cell.angle_beta   90.00
_cell.angle_gamma   90.00
#
_symmetry.space_group_name_H-M   'P 1'
#
loop_
_entity.id
_entity.type
_entity.pdbx_description
1 polymer ?
#
loop_
_entity_poly.entity_id
_entity_poly.type
_entity_poly.pdbx_seq_one_letter_code
_entity_poly.pdbx_strand_id
1 'polypeptide(L)'
;MRRLKLAALMLCLSQPVVAAAPPPPGTGIDAAIAAPSRSADNVKLDESRKPAEVLKFFGLRPGMHVIDLFGANRYWAEIIAPAVGPKGHVLVWEPTQFYKPDTKTAFEAFAAKTPNVSIISTPFEAPTLPRNSADFAMLNLDYHDTYWESQKYGIPHMEPAAFLKTLYAAMKPGGIVGVIDHVANPNSDTRATVERLHRIDPEVAKADFKRAGFQLVGESDILRNPADDHNLLVFDPKIRGKTDRFIFKFRKPR
;
A
#
# COMPACT_ATOMS: atom_id res chain seq x y z
N MET A 1 -53.30 70.67 16.48
CA MET A 1 -53.29 69.37 15.77
C MET A 1 -51.84 69.03 15.43
N ARG A 2 -51.13 68.21 16.25
CA ARG A 2 -49.73 67.79 16.01
C ARG A 2 -49.77 66.37 15.46
N ARG A 3 -49.28 66.19 14.22
CA ARG A 3 -49.15 64.87 13.59
C ARG A 3 -47.86 64.22 14.07
N LEU A 4 -47.97 63.09 14.76
CA LEU A 4 -46.85 62.22 15.13
C LEU A 4 -46.44 61.40 13.89
N LYS A 5 -45.20 61.51 13.49
CA LYS A 5 -44.61 60.64 12.45
C LYS A 5 -43.98 59.44 13.17
N LEU A 6 -44.52 58.25 12.93
CA LEU A 6 -43.92 56.98 13.37
C LEU A 6 -42.80 56.62 12.34
N ALA A 7 -41.58 56.57 12.81
CA ALA A 7 -40.47 56.01 12.06
C ALA A 7 -40.36 54.50 12.34
N ALA A 8 -40.59 53.69 11.34
CA ALA A 8 -40.38 52.23 11.43
C ALA A 8 -38.89 51.93 11.24
N LEU A 9 -38.28 51.41 12.30
CA LEU A 9 -36.90 50.93 12.30
C LEU A 9 -36.89 49.49 11.74
N MET A 10 -36.41 49.30 10.50
CA MET A 10 -36.17 47.96 9.89
C MET A 10 -34.87 47.37 10.46
N LEU A 11 -35.02 46.37 11.30
CA LEU A 11 -33.89 45.59 11.82
C LEU A 11 -33.50 44.54 10.73
N CYS A 12 -32.41 44.77 9.98
CA CYS A 12 -31.84 43.75 9.13
C CYS A 12 -31.11 42.69 9.93
N LEU A 13 -31.75 41.53 10.12
CA LEU A 13 -31.14 40.34 10.68
C LEU A 13 -30.22 39.73 9.60
N SER A 14 -28.93 39.96 9.71
CA SER A 14 -27.92 39.24 8.94
C SER A 14 -27.82 37.80 9.42
N GLN A 15 -28.31 36.85 8.63
CA GLN A 15 -28.13 35.43 8.93
C GLN A 15 -26.66 35.05 8.64
N PRO A 16 -26.02 34.25 9.52
CA PRO A 16 -24.67 33.74 9.23
C PRO A 16 -24.75 32.80 8.02
N VAL A 17 -23.95 33.08 7.02
CA VAL A 17 -23.72 32.16 5.89
C VAL A 17 -22.95 30.96 6.45
N VAL A 18 -23.65 29.86 6.71
CA VAL A 18 -23.01 28.59 7.03
C VAL A 18 -22.34 28.11 5.73
N ALA A 19 -21.01 28.16 5.69
CA ALA A 19 -20.25 27.58 4.58
C ALA A 19 -20.63 26.10 4.46
N ALA A 20 -21.12 25.69 3.28
CA ALA A 20 -21.42 24.30 3.00
C ALA A 20 -20.15 23.46 3.23
N ALA A 21 -20.29 22.34 3.96
CA ALA A 21 -19.19 21.38 4.09
C ALA A 21 -18.72 20.94 2.69
N PRO A 22 -17.40 20.78 2.48
CA PRO A 22 -16.91 20.31 1.19
C PRO A 22 -17.58 18.96 0.86
N PRO A 23 -17.89 18.70 -0.42
CA PRO A 23 -18.48 17.44 -0.82
C PRO A 23 -17.57 16.29 -0.39
N PRO A 24 -18.13 15.11 -0.03
CA PRO A 24 -17.34 13.94 0.34
C PRO A 24 -16.39 13.62 -0.83
N PRO A 25 -15.14 13.22 -0.54
CA PRO A 25 -14.19 12.87 -1.58
C PRO A 25 -14.81 11.80 -2.50
N GLY A 26 -14.70 12.00 -3.81
CA GLY A 26 -15.15 11.04 -4.80
C GLY A 26 -14.47 9.68 -4.57
N THR A 27 -15.19 8.60 -4.81
CA THR A 27 -14.60 7.24 -4.78
C THR A 27 -13.83 6.98 -6.07
N GLY A 28 -12.78 6.15 -5.98
CA GLY A 28 -11.97 5.73 -7.11
C GLY A 28 -10.51 6.19 -7.00
N ILE A 29 -9.66 5.58 -7.82
CA ILE A 29 -8.21 5.72 -7.72
C ILE A 29 -7.76 7.17 -7.93
N ASP A 30 -8.23 7.85 -8.98
CA ASP A 30 -7.76 9.19 -9.32
C ASP A 30 -8.17 10.23 -8.26
N ALA A 31 -9.40 10.12 -7.73
CA ALA A 31 -9.87 10.96 -6.64
C ALA A 31 -9.09 10.71 -5.34
N ALA A 32 -8.75 9.46 -5.05
CA ALA A 32 -7.96 9.09 -3.88
C ALA A 32 -6.52 9.65 -3.94
N ILE A 33 -5.91 9.64 -5.13
CA ILE A 33 -4.57 10.20 -5.35
C ILE A 33 -4.58 11.72 -5.17
N ALA A 34 -5.61 12.40 -5.64
CA ALA A 34 -5.76 13.84 -5.52
C ALA A 34 -6.25 14.30 -4.13
N ALA A 35 -6.52 13.38 -3.19
CA ALA A 35 -7.09 13.72 -1.90
C ALA A 35 -6.14 14.60 -1.06
N PRO A 36 -6.60 15.75 -0.54
CA PRO A 36 -5.77 16.66 0.27
C PRO A 36 -5.40 16.10 1.65
N SER A 37 -6.01 15.00 2.05
CA SER A 37 -5.73 14.30 3.31
C SER A 37 -4.45 13.46 3.28
N ARG A 38 -3.83 13.26 2.11
CA ARG A 38 -2.60 12.51 1.96
C ARG A 38 -1.41 13.28 2.55
N SER A 39 -0.48 12.56 3.16
CA SER A 39 0.72 13.19 3.71
C SER A 39 1.59 13.76 2.58
N ALA A 40 2.16 14.97 2.78
CA ALA A 40 2.99 15.62 1.78
C ALA A 40 4.23 14.78 1.40
N ASP A 41 4.76 14.01 2.34
CA ASP A 41 5.91 13.14 2.07
C ASP A 41 5.52 11.93 1.22
N ASN A 42 4.32 11.39 1.40
CA ASN A 42 3.82 10.32 0.53
C ASN A 42 3.49 10.84 -0.88
N VAL A 43 2.94 12.04 -1.01
CA VAL A 43 2.69 12.65 -2.33
C VAL A 43 3.97 12.80 -3.17
N LYS A 44 5.10 13.12 -2.54
CA LYS A 44 6.41 13.19 -3.24
C LYS A 44 6.85 11.86 -3.87
N LEU A 45 6.33 10.73 -3.37
CA LEU A 45 6.65 9.41 -3.91
C LEU A 45 5.84 9.04 -5.15
N ASP A 46 4.79 9.80 -5.49
CA ASP A 46 3.88 9.47 -6.60
C ASP A 46 4.59 9.44 -7.95
N GLU A 47 5.52 10.35 -8.19
CA GLU A 47 6.32 10.38 -9.41
C GLU A 47 7.05 9.05 -9.63
N SER A 48 7.66 8.52 -8.58
CA SER A 48 8.45 7.29 -8.64
C SER A 48 7.62 6.02 -8.52
N ARG A 49 6.41 6.08 -7.96
CA ARG A 49 5.53 4.92 -7.70
C ARG A 49 4.38 4.78 -8.68
N LYS A 50 4.04 5.84 -9.42
CA LYS A 50 2.98 5.87 -10.45
C LYS A 50 1.68 5.20 -9.99
N PRO A 51 1.10 5.64 -8.86
CA PRO A 51 0.05 4.88 -8.16
C PRO A 51 -1.22 4.71 -9.00
N ALA A 52 -1.57 5.65 -9.87
CA ALA A 52 -2.74 5.54 -10.72
C ALA A 52 -2.62 4.38 -11.69
N GLU A 53 -1.52 4.32 -12.43
CA GLU A 53 -1.25 3.29 -13.43
C GLU A 53 -1.12 1.91 -12.77
N VAL A 54 -0.41 1.85 -11.65
CA VAL A 54 -0.18 0.62 -10.88
C VAL A 54 -1.49 0.02 -10.37
N LEU A 55 -2.32 0.82 -9.68
CA LEU A 55 -3.57 0.32 -9.12
C LEU A 55 -4.62 -0.01 -10.19
N LYS A 56 -4.64 0.72 -11.31
CA LYS A 56 -5.46 0.40 -12.49
C LYS A 56 -5.02 -0.91 -13.13
N PHE A 57 -3.71 -1.14 -13.28
CA PHE A 57 -3.17 -2.41 -13.77
C PHE A 57 -3.56 -3.58 -12.87
N PHE A 58 -3.47 -3.45 -11.56
CA PHE A 58 -3.90 -4.49 -10.62
C PHE A 58 -5.41 -4.69 -10.62
N GLY A 59 -6.18 -3.70 -11.04
CA GLY A 59 -7.64 -3.76 -11.13
C GLY A 59 -8.31 -3.48 -9.79
N LEU A 60 -7.77 -2.57 -8.99
CA LEU A 60 -8.40 -2.09 -7.76
C LEU A 60 -9.77 -1.46 -8.08
N ARG A 61 -10.79 -1.78 -7.28
CA ARG A 61 -12.16 -1.29 -7.46
C ARG A 61 -12.82 -0.92 -6.13
N PRO A 62 -13.79 -0.02 -6.14
CA PRO A 62 -14.63 0.26 -4.99
C PRO A 62 -15.25 -1.01 -4.39
N GLY A 63 -15.35 -1.06 -3.07
CA GLY A 63 -15.92 -2.17 -2.31
C GLY A 63 -14.97 -3.35 -2.05
N MET A 64 -13.75 -3.34 -2.59
CA MET A 64 -12.79 -4.42 -2.34
C MET A 64 -12.29 -4.41 -0.90
N HIS A 65 -12.07 -5.61 -0.35
CA HIS A 65 -11.29 -5.84 0.86
C HIS A 65 -9.84 -6.07 0.47
N VAL A 66 -8.95 -5.27 1.03
CA VAL A 66 -7.53 -5.21 0.64
C VAL A 66 -6.64 -5.53 1.84
N ILE A 67 -5.56 -6.25 1.61
CA ILE A 67 -4.44 -6.36 2.56
C ILE A 67 -3.28 -5.54 2.00
N ASP A 68 -2.84 -4.53 2.76
CA ASP A 68 -1.62 -3.76 2.51
C ASP A 68 -0.50 -4.37 3.36
N LEU A 69 0.40 -5.10 2.70
CA LEU A 69 1.48 -5.83 3.36
C LEU A 69 2.69 -4.91 3.54
N PHE A 70 3.31 -4.92 4.72
CA PHE A 70 4.42 -4.02 5.09
C PHE A 70 4.06 -2.54 4.91
N GLY A 71 2.91 -2.16 5.44
CA GLY A 71 2.33 -0.83 5.22
C GLY A 71 2.98 0.33 5.97
N ALA A 72 4.23 0.19 6.44
CA ALA A 72 4.95 1.05 7.41
C ALA A 72 4.78 2.56 7.23
N ASN A 73 4.84 3.08 6.01
CA ASN A 73 4.69 4.51 5.72
C ASN A 73 3.26 4.91 5.34
N ARG A 74 2.32 3.96 5.36
CA ARG A 74 0.90 4.14 4.99
C ARG A 74 0.66 4.62 3.57
N TYR A 75 1.67 4.61 2.70
CA TYR A 75 1.58 5.17 1.35
C TYR A 75 0.41 4.58 0.56
N TRP A 76 0.35 3.24 0.49
CA TRP A 76 -0.73 2.57 -0.25
C TRP A 76 -2.06 2.66 0.50
N ALA A 77 -2.06 2.54 1.83
CA ALA A 77 -3.28 2.66 2.62
C ALA A 77 -3.95 4.05 2.49
N GLU A 78 -3.16 5.14 2.41
CA GLU A 78 -3.68 6.50 2.18
C GLU A 78 -4.40 6.66 0.83
N ILE A 79 -4.05 5.84 -0.18
CA ILE A 79 -4.67 5.85 -1.50
C ILE A 79 -5.78 4.80 -1.59
N ILE A 80 -5.48 3.57 -1.14
CA ILE A 80 -6.40 2.43 -1.33
C ILE A 80 -7.67 2.60 -0.49
N ALA A 81 -7.57 3.09 0.75
CA ALA A 81 -8.73 3.23 1.62
C ALA A 81 -9.83 4.14 1.05
N PRO A 82 -9.53 5.39 0.61
CA PRO A 82 -10.54 6.20 -0.07
C PRO A 82 -10.94 5.62 -1.44
N ALA A 83 -10.03 4.96 -2.19
CA ALA A 83 -10.34 4.39 -3.49
C ALA A 83 -11.37 3.24 -3.42
N VAL A 84 -11.26 2.37 -2.40
CA VAL A 84 -12.25 1.30 -2.18
C VAL A 84 -13.52 1.82 -1.52
N GLY A 85 -13.47 2.98 -0.87
CA GLY A 85 -14.62 3.66 -0.29
C GLY A 85 -15.22 2.93 0.94
N PRO A 86 -16.37 3.41 1.44
CA PRO A 86 -16.93 2.97 2.73
C PRO A 86 -17.45 1.53 2.75
N LYS A 87 -17.65 0.92 1.58
CA LYS A 87 -18.04 -0.50 1.45
C LYS A 87 -16.83 -1.43 1.33
N GLY A 88 -15.64 -0.88 1.10
CA GLY A 88 -14.37 -1.61 1.09
C GLY A 88 -13.67 -1.52 2.45
N HIS A 89 -12.59 -2.28 2.59
CA HIS A 89 -11.79 -2.30 3.80
C HIS A 89 -10.32 -2.49 3.47
N VAL A 90 -9.43 -1.84 4.22
CA VAL A 90 -7.98 -2.04 4.14
C VAL A 90 -7.47 -2.57 5.47
N LEU A 91 -6.97 -3.79 5.44
CA LEU A 91 -6.21 -4.37 6.55
C LEU A 91 -4.72 -4.13 6.28
N VAL A 92 -4.09 -3.31 7.10
CA VAL A 92 -2.64 -3.12 7.04
C VAL A 92 -1.99 -4.17 7.93
N TRP A 93 -1.06 -4.94 7.36
CA TRP A 93 -0.21 -5.84 8.13
C TRP A 93 1.20 -5.27 8.23
N GLU A 94 1.67 -5.13 9.47
CA GLU A 94 3.01 -4.65 9.77
C GLU A 94 3.73 -5.64 10.69
N PRO A 95 4.93 -6.15 10.33
CA PRO A 95 5.69 -7.01 11.22
C PRO A 95 5.98 -6.34 12.56
N THR A 96 5.90 -7.10 13.67
CA THR A 96 6.19 -6.57 15.01
C THR A 96 7.59 -5.99 15.13
N GLN A 97 8.53 -6.49 14.35
CA GLN A 97 9.90 -5.98 14.28
C GLN A 97 9.99 -4.54 13.77
N PHE A 98 9.05 -4.12 12.92
CA PHE A 98 8.96 -2.76 12.35
C PHE A 98 7.88 -1.90 13.01
N TYR A 99 6.97 -2.51 13.79
CA TYR A 99 5.88 -1.80 14.48
C TYR A 99 6.36 -1.15 15.77
N LYS A 100 7.31 -0.22 15.64
CA LYS A 100 7.89 0.54 16.75
C LYS A 100 6.88 1.56 17.31
N PRO A 101 7.10 2.14 18.51
CA PRO A 101 6.15 3.09 19.14
C PRO A 101 5.71 4.23 18.22
N ASP A 102 6.63 4.86 17.50
CA ASP A 102 6.30 5.96 16.59
C ASP A 102 5.48 5.48 15.40
N THR A 103 5.80 4.32 14.81
CA THR A 103 5.04 3.68 13.74
C THR A 103 3.64 3.36 14.24
N LYS A 104 3.52 2.76 15.42
CA LYS A 104 2.23 2.44 16.06
C LYS A 104 1.38 3.69 16.23
N THR A 105 1.91 4.75 16.86
CA THR A 105 1.21 6.02 17.07
C THR A 105 0.71 6.61 15.75
N ALA A 106 1.56 6.61 14.73
CA ALA A 106 1.20 7.13 13.41
C ALA A 106 0.09 6.31 12.72
N PHE A 107 0.11 4.98 12.86
CA PHE A 107 -0.95 4.11 12.35
C PHE A 107 -2.26 4.28 13.10
N GLU A 108 -2.23 4.33 14.43
CA GLU A 108 -3.42 4.55 15.25
C GLU A 108 -4.09 5.89 14.92
N ALA A 109 -3.30 6.96 14.76
CA ALA A 109 -3.81 8.26 14.35
C ALA A 109 -4.41 8.25 12.93
N PHE A 110 -3.86 7.45 12.01
CA PHE A 110 -4.40 7.29 10.67
C PHE A 110 -5.71 6.50 10.69
N ALA A 111 -5.76 5.36 11.37
CA ALA A 111 -6.95 4.52 11.47
C ALA A 111 -8.12 5.26 12.17
N ALA A 112 -7.85 6.08 13.19
CA ALA A 112 -8.86 6.89 13.85
C ALA A 112 -9.56 7.88 12.89
N LYS A 113 -8.89 8.30 11.81
CA LYS A 113 -9.42 9.22 10.79
C LYS A 113 -9.95 8.50 9.55
N THR A 114 -9.73 7.18 9.45
CA THR A 114 -10.04 6.38 8.25
C THR A 114 -10.80 5.13 8.66
N PRO A 115 -12.14 5.21 8.83
CA PRO A 115 -12.95 4.15 9.48
C PRO A 115 -12.90 2.79 8.80
N ASN A 116 -12.54 2.74 7.50
CA ASN A 116 -12.38 1.51 6.74
C ASN A 116 -10.94 0.97 6.72
N VAL A 117 -10.10 1.38 7.67
CA VAL A 117 -8.74 0.86 7.87
C VAL A 117 -8.64 0.16 9.23
N SER A 118 -8.02 -0.99 9.24
CA SER A 118 -7.58 -1.67 10.46
C SER A 118 -6.12 -2.11 10.32
N ILE A 119 -5.48 -2.34 11.46
CA ILE A 119 -4.07 -2.69 11.51
C ILE A 119 -3.91 -3.94 12.35
N ILE A 120 -3.10 -4.87 11.86
CA ILE A 120 -2.61 -6.01 12.64
C ILE A 120 -1.09 -6.03 12.60
N SER A 121 -0.50 -6.40 13.72
CA SER A 121 0.93 -6.61 13.81
C SER A 121 1.19 -7.98 14.41
N THR A 122 1.95 -8.79 13.68
CA THR A 122 2.35 -10.15 14.08
C THR A 122 3.81 -10.35 13.72
N PRO A 123 4.49 -11.37 14.28
CA PRO A 123 5.90 -11.61 13.98
C PRO A 123 6.17 -11.75 12.49
N PHE A 124 7.30 -11.21 12.06
CA PHE A 124 7.73 -11.26 10.64
C PHE A 124 7.79 -12.70 10.13
N GLU A 125 8.39 -13.61 10.89
CA GLU A 125 8.56 -15.02 10.54
C GLU A 125 7.28 -15.85 10.65
N ALA A 126 6.24 -15.32 11.30
CA ALA A 126 4.98 -16.00 11.53
C ALA A 126 3.76 -15.09 11.29
N PRO A 127 3.60 -14.55 10.07
CA PRO A 127 2.50 -13.65 9.75
C PRO A 127 1.15 -14.35 9.96
N THR A 128 0.22 -13.63 10.56
CA THR A 128 -1.16 -14.11 10.74
C THR A 128 -2.10 -13.19 10.01
N LEU A 129 -2.82 -13.73 9.02
CA LEU A 129 -3.79 -12.99 8.22
C LEU A 129 -5.16 -13.70 8.28
N PRO A 130 -6.27 -12.95 8.27
CA PRO A 130 -7.61 -13.54 8.23
C PRO A 130 -7.81 -14.36 6.95
N ARG A 131 -8.24 -15.62 7.10
CA ARG A 131 -8.43 -16.52 5.96
C ARG A 131 -9.57 -16.06 5.06
N ASN A 132 -9.40 -16.22 3.74
CA ASN A 132 -10.43 -15.99 2.73
C ASN A 132 -11.12 -14.61 2.87
N SER A 133 -10.33 -13.58 3.18
CA SER A 133 -10.80 -12.23 3.52
C SER A 133 -10.54 -11.19 2.44
N ALA A 134 -9.49 -11.35 1.63
CA ALA A 134 -9.04 -10.30 0.72
C ALA A 134 -9.39 -10.58 -0.74
N ASP A 135 -9.89 -9.54 -1.41
CA ASP A 135 -10.08 -9.49 -2.86
C ASP A 135 -8.78 -9.06 -3.56
N PHE A 136 -7.98 -8.24 -2.89
CA PHE A 136 -6.69 -7.74 -3.35
C PHE A 136 -5.67 -7.71 -2.22
N ALA A 137 -4.41 -8.01 -2.52
CA ALA A 137 -3.29 -7.76 -1.62
C ALA A 137 -2.21 -6.97 -2.36
N MET A 138 -1.65 -5.97 -1.68
CA MET A 138 -0.53 -5.15 -2.16
C MET A 138 0.74 -5.55 -1.43
N LEU A 139 1.78 -5.92 -2.18
CA LEU A 139 3.12 -6.23 -1.68
C LEU A 139 4.12 -5.41 -2.48
N ASN A 140 4.67 -4.38 -1.84
CA ASN A 140 5.43 -3.36 -2.56
C ASN A 140 6.79 -3.12 -1.95
N LEU A 141 7.83 -3.57 -2.64
CA LEU A 141 9.25 -3.42 -2.31
C LEU A 141 9.68 -4.14 -1.03
N ASP A 142 8.97 -5.23 -0.69
CA ASP A 142 9.19 -5.96 0.56
C ASP A 142 9.13 -7.50 0.36
N TYR A 143 8.85 -8.00 -0.89
CA TYR A 143 8.87 -9.46 -1.09
C TYR A 143 10.27 -10.04 -0.91
N HIS A 144 11.29 -9.34 -1.38
CA HIS A 144 12.68 -9.74 -1.18
C HIS A 144 13.03 -9.90 0.30
N ASP A 145 12.41 -9.14 1.22
CA ASP A 145 12.66 -9.25 2.65
C ASP A 145 12.25 -10.59 3.24
N THR A 146 11.40 -11.37 2.57
CA THR A 146 11.13 -12.77 2.98
C THR A 146 12.38 -13.68 2.89
N TYR A 147 13.40 -13.23 2.19
CA TYR A 147 14.72 -13.85 2.08
C TYR A 147 15.76 -13.21 2.99
N TRP A 148 15.43 -12.06 3.62
CA TRP A 148 16.35 -11.33 4.48
C TRP A 148 16.31 -11.84 5.92
N GLU A 149 17.48 -11.91 6.53
CA GLU A 149 17.63 -12.09 7.97
C GLU A 149 18.73 -11.17 8.49
N SER A 150 18.59 -10.63 9.70
CA SER A 150 19.58 -9.72 10.24
C SER A 150 19.54 -9.69 11.76
N GLN A 151 20.60 -10.18 12.40
CA GLN A 151 20.75 -10.08 13.86
C GLN A 151 20.83 -8.61 14.30
N LYS A 152 21.48 -7.77 13.51
CA LYS A 152 21.64 -6.32 13.79
C LYS A 152 20.29 -5.60 13.91
N TYR A 153 19.32 -5.97 13.06
CA TYR A 153 18.01 -5.34 13.03
C TYR A 153 16.92 -6.18 13.71
N GLY A 154 17.29 -7.33 14.29
CA GLY A 154 16.35 -8.23 14.93
C GLY A 154 15.35 -8.88 13.96
N ILE A 155 15.78 -9.10 12.72
CA ILE A 155 14.99 -9.76 11.68
C ILE A 155 15.33 -11.24 11.69
N PRO A 156 14.41 -12.11 12.10
CA PRO A 156 14.63 -13.55 12.14
C PRO A 156 14.54 -14.15 10.74
N HIS A 157 15.07 -15.37 10.62
CA HIS A 157 14.90 -16.15 9.41
C HIS A 157 13.42 -16.41 9.10
N MET A 158 13.02 -16.12 7.87
CA MET A 158 11.70 -16.46 7.34
C MET A 158 11.84 -17.45 6.17
N GLU A 159 10.87 -18.36 6.09
CA GLU A 159 10.70 -19.20 4.91
C GLU A 159 9.68 -18.55 3.95
N PRO A 160 10.09 -18.10 2.76
CA PRO A 160 9.18 -17.45 1.79
C PRO A 160 7.95 -18.31 1.47
N ALA A 161 8.11 -19.65 1.44
CA ALA A 161 7.01 -20.58 1.22
C ALA A 161 5.95 -20.52 2.34
N ALA A 162 6.36 -20.31 3.61
CA ALA A 162 5.44 -20.19 4.75
C ALA A 162 4.67 -18.86 4.67
N PHE A 163 5.35 -17.76 4.35
CA PHE A 163 4.72 -16.47 4.10
C PHE A 163 3.66 -16.56 2.99
N LEU A 164 4.04 -17.11 1.83
CA LEU A 164 3.14 -17.25 0.69
C LEU A 164 1.97 -18.20 0.96
N LYS A 165 2.16 -19.24 1.77
CA LYS A 165 1.05 -20.12 2.21
C LYS A 165 0.02 -19.33 3.03
N THR A 166 0.49 -18.46 3.94
CA THR A 166 -0.38 -17.60 4.75
C THR A 166 -1.12 -16.60 3.85
N LEU A 167 -0.41 -15.94 2.94
CA LEU A 167 -1.00 -15.01 1.98
C LEU A 167 -2.03 -15.72 1.09
N TYR A 168 -1.71 -16.92 0.56
CA TYR A 168 -2.64 -17.69 -0.25
C TYR A 168 -3.93 -18.04 0.52
N ALA A 169 -3.79 -18.41 1.80
CA ALA A 169 -4.95 -18.70 2.64
C ALA A 169 -5.82 -17.46 2.91
N ALA A 170 -5.22 -16.27 2.98
CA ALA A 170 -5.92 -15.01 3.20
C ALA A 170 -6.69 -14.53 1.97
N MET A 171 -6.22 -14.84 0.76
CA MET A 171 -6.89 -14.44 -0.48
C MET A 171 -8.19 -15.23 -0.70
N LYS A 172 -9.22 -14.54 -1.18
CA LYS A 172 -10.45 -15.17 -1.72
C LYS A 172 -10.14 -15.89 -3.04
N PRO A 173 -10.91 -16.93 -3.43
CA PRO A 173 -10.84 -17.47 -4.78
C PRO A 173 -11.04 -16.37 -5.84
N GLY A 174 -10.16 -16.29 -6.81
CA GLY A 174 -10.13 -15.21 -7.82
C GLY A 174 -9.45 -13.90 -7.36
N GLY A 175 -9.05 -13.80 -6.08
CA GLY A 175 -8.37 -12.65 -5.53
C GLY A 175 -7.00 -12.40 -6.18
N ILE A 176 -6.59 -11.14 -6.21
CA ILE A 176 -5.37 -10.66 -6.88
C ILE A 176 -4.31 -10.30 -5.84
N VAL A 177 -3.08 -10.70 -6.09
CA VAL A 177 -1.89 -10.18 -5.39
C VAL A 177 -1.08 -9.35 -6.38
N GLY A 178 -0.92 -8.07 -6.09
CA GLY A 178 -0.03 -7.16 -6.80
C GLY A 178 1.33 -7.15 -6.12
N VAL A 179 2.36 -7.52 -6.85
CA VAL A 179 3.74 -7.56 -6.37
C VAL A 179 4.57 -6.58 -7.16
N ILE A 180 5.26 -5.71 -6.45
CA ILE A 180 6.27 -4.79 -7.00
C ILE A 180 7.55 -5.04 -6.22
N ASP A 181 8.66 -5.26 -6.91
CA ASP A 181 9.94 -5.36 -6.20
C ASP A 181 11.13 -4.96 -7.07
N HIS A 182 12.27 -4.76 -6.41
CA HIS A 182 13.53 -4.36 -7.00
C HIS A 182 14.17 -5.51 -7.78
N VAL A 183 14.47 -5.28 -9.05
CA VAL A 183 15.11 -6.27 -9.93
C VAL A 183 16.54 -6.55 -9.47
N ALA A 184 16.87 -7.82 -9.28
CA ALA A 184 18.25 -8.31 -9.22
C ALA A 184 18.66 -8.95 -10.54
N ASN A 185 19.96 -8.97 -10.81
CA ASN A 185 20.52 -9.83 -11.86
C ASN A 185 20.36 -11.31 -11.45
N PRO A 186 20.15 -12.23 -12.40
CA PRO A 186 20.08 -13.66 -12.12
C PRO A 186 21.29 -14.14 -11.31
N ASN A 187 21.05 -14.93 -10.29
CA ASN A 187 22.08 -15.48 -9.42
C ASN A 187 21.63 -16.79 -8.78
N SER A 188 22.58 -17.55 -8.21
CA SER A 188 22.31 -18.83 -7.54
C SER A 188 22.07 -18.70 -6.04
N ASP A 189 22.32 -17.53 -5.43
CA ASP A 189 22.14 -17.30 -3.99
C ASP A 189 21.29 -16.05 -3.76
N THR A 190 19.98 -16.26 -3.69
CA THR A 190 19.01 -15.20 -3.47
C THR A 190 19.21 -14.52 -2.12
N ARG A 191 19.50 -15.27 -1.03
CA ARG A 191 19.66 -14.67 0.30
C ARG A 191 20.87 -13.76 0.36
N ALA A 192 22.03 -14.19 -0.17
CA ALA A 192 23.22 -13.34 -0.24
C ALA A 192 23.00 -12.08 -1.10
N THR A 193 22.20 -12.19 -2.16
CA THR A 193 21.86 -11.04 -3.01
C THR A 193 20.95 -10.07 -2.27
N VAL A 194 19.93 -10.56 -1.58
CA VAL A 194 19.02 -9.74 -0.76
C VAL A 194 19.78 -9.06 0.37
N GLU A 195 20.63 -9.78 1.12
CA GLU A 195 21.43 -9.19 2.21
C GLU A 195 22.30 -8.03 1.71
N ARG A 196 22.89 -8.17 0.55
CA ARG A 196 23.81 -7.18 -0.01
C ARG A 196 23.11 -6.03 -0.72
N LEU A 197 22.02 -6.28 -1.44
CA LEU A 197 21.44 -5.33 -2.40
C LEU A 197 19.98 -4.96 -2.13
N HIS A 198 19.26 -5.69 -1.27
CA HIS A 198 17.80 -5.61 -1.12
C HIS A 198 17.09 -5.67 -2.49
N ARG A 199 17.43 -6.70 -3.28
CA ARG A 199 16.90 -6.97 -4.61
C ARG A 199 16.61 -8.46 -4.76
N ILE A 200 15.66 -8.82 -5.61
CA ILE A 200 15.33 -10.22 -5.92
C ILE A 200 15.27 -10.43 -7.43
N ASP A 201 15.74 -11.61 -7.88
CA ASP A 201 15.55 -12.04 -9.26
C ASP A 201 14.04 -12.23 -9.53
N PRO A 202 13.49 -11.56 -10.55
CA PRO A 202 12.08 -11.71 -10.92
C PRO A 202 11.64 -13.16 -11.15
N GLU A 203 12.52 -14.01 -11.67
CA GLU A 203 12.19 -15.42 -11.92
C GLU A 203 12.08 -16.23 -10.61
N VAL A 204 12.84 -15.88 -9.57
CA VAL A 204 12.67 -16.46 -8.24
C VAL A 204 11.28 -16.10 -7.69
N ALA A 205 10.90 -14.83 -7.74
CA ALA A 205 9.57 -14.42 -7.29
C ALA A 205 8.45 -15.14 -8.05
N LYS A 206 8.53 -15.23 -9.39
CA LYS A 206 7.53 -15.97 -10.20
C LYS A 206 7.44 -17.44 -9.79
N ALA A 207 8.58 -18.10 -9.60
CA ALA A 207 8.64 -19.51 -9.22
C ALA A 207 8.02 -19.75 -7.83
N ASP A 208 8.28 -18.85 -6.87
CA ASP A 208 7.74 -18.94 -5.50
C ASP A 208 6.22 -18.82 -5.48
N PHE A 209 5.68 -17.79 -6.12
CA PHE A 209 4.23 -17.60 -6.20
C PHE A 209 3.54 -18.75 -6.93
N LYS A 210 4.15 -19.28 -8.00
CA LYS A 210 3.64 -20.46 -8.70
C LYS A 210 3.63 -21.69 -7.80
N ARG A 211 4.71 -21.94 -7.03
CA ARG A 211 4.77 -23.05 -6.06
C ARG A 211 3.71 -22.91 -4.96
N ALA A 212 3.41 -21.69 -4.54
CA ALA A 212 2.35 -21.41 -3.57
C ALA A 212 0.93 -21.59 -4.13
N GLY A 213 0.78 -21.84 -5.44
CA GLY A 213 -0.51 -22.08 -6.11
C GLY A 213 -1.12 -20.85 -6.79
N PHE A 214 -0.44 -19.72 -6.80
CA PHE A 214 -0.88 -18.55 -7.56
C PHE A 214 -0.59 -18.71 -9.06
N GLN A 215 -1.41 -18.04 -9.88
CA GLN A 215 -1.23 -17.94 -11.33
C GLN A 215 -0.78 -16.53 -11.69
N LEU A 216 0.31 -16.39 -12.43
CA LEU A 216 0.70 -15.12 -13.03
C LEU A 216 -0.29 -14.77 -14.14
N VAL A 217 -0.98 -13.65 -14.01
CA VAL A 217 -2.02 -13.21 -14.96
C VAL A 217 -1.72 -11.85 -15.60
N GLY A 218 -0.58 -11.26 -15.29
CA GLY A 218 -0.09 -10.04 -15.93
C GLY A 218 1.26 -9.60 -15.39
N GLU A 219 2.01 -8.94 -16.26
CA GLU A 219 3.27 -8.26 -15.97
C GLU A 219 3.20 -6.85 -16.54
N SER A 220 3.95 -5.90 -15.97
CA SER A 220 3.96 -4.53 -16.46
C SER A 220 5.32 -3.87 -16.34
N ASP A 221 5.65 -3.06 -17.34
CA ASP A 221 6.89 -2.28 -17.42
C ASP A 221 6.74 -0.85 -16.88
N ILE A 222 5.62 -0.52 -16.24
CA ILE A 222 5.32 0.82 -15.72
C ILE A 222 6.47 1.39 -14.86
N LEU A 223 7.14 0.53 -14.07
CA LEU A 223 8.21 0.91 -13.15
C LEU A 223 9.60 0.42 -13.57
N ARG A 224 9.77 0.00 -14.83
CA ARG A 224 11.09 -0.39 -15.35
C ARG A 224 12.00 0.83 -15.50
N ASN A 225 13.25 0.64 -15.15
CA ASN A 225 14.32 1.63 -15.33
C ASN A 225 15.59 0.96 -15.88
N PRO A 226 15.80 0.96 -17.20
CA PRO A 226 16.96 0.30 -17.82
C PRO A 226 18.30 0.97 -17.50
N ALA A 227 18.31 2.14 -16.88
CA ALA A 227 19.54 2.81 -16.42
C ALA A 227 20.08 2.26 -15.10
N ASP A 228 19.29 1.44 -14.37
CA ASP A 228 19.72 0.74 -13.17
C ASP A 228 20.33 -0.61 -13.54
N ASP A 229 21.63 -0.78 -13.36
CA ASP A 229 22.39 -1.99 -13.69
C ASP A 229 22.26 -3.11 -12.63
N HIS A 230 21.44 -2.90 -11.60
CA HIS A 230 21.12 -3.82 -10.50
C HIS A 230 22.31 -4.18 -9.58
N ASN A 231 23.42 -3.45 -9.64
CA ASN A 231 24.63 -3.73 -8.85
C ASN A 231 24.75 -2.92 -7.57
N LEU A 232 23.93 -1.87 -7.41
CA LEU A 232 23.91 -1.02 -6.23
C LEU A 232 22.84 -1.45 -5.24
N LEU A 233 23.15 -1.30 -3.96
CA LEU A 233 22.16 -1.38 -2.88
C LEU A 233 21.03 -0.39 -3.14
N VAL A 234 19.77 -0.80 -3.01
CA VAL A 234 18.60 0.04 -3.33
C VAL A 234 18.52 1.35 -2.53
N PHE A 235 19.23 1.43 -1.41
CA PHE A 235 19.35 2.64 -0.58
C PHE A 235 20.50 3.57 -0.98
N ASP A 236 21.34 3.19 -1.96
CA ASP A 236 22.40 4.06 -2.47
C ASP A 236 21.79 5.37 -3.03
N PRO A 237 22.29 6.55 -2.61
CA PRO A 237 21.74 7.84 -3.04
C PRO A 237 21.65 8.04 -4.55
N LYS A 238 22.48 7.35 -5.34
CA LYS A 238 22.48 7.43 -6.80
C LYS A 238 21.22 6.86 -7.43
N ILE A 239 20.63 5.84 -6.80
CA ILE A 239 19.49 5.09 -7.37
C ILE A 239 18.26 5.03 -6.47
N ARG A 240 18.35 5.50 -5.22
CA ARG A 240 17.22 5.48 -4.28
C ARG A 240 16.00 6.15 -4.88
N GLY A 241 14.87 5.43 -4.91
CA GLY A 241 13.63 5.85 -5.55
C GLY A 241 13.62 5.73 -7.09
N LYS A 242 14.75 5.33 -7.72
CA LYS A 242 14.91 5.20 -9.17
C LYS A 242 15.36 3.80 -9.60
N THR A 243 15.29 2.82 -8.72
CA THR A 243 15.63 1.42 -9.02
C THR A 243 14.75 0.86 -10.14
N ASP A 244 15.28 -0.08 -10.91
CA ASP A 244 14.48 -0.90 -11.81
C ASP A 244 13.58 -1.83 -11.00
N ARG A 245 12.29 -1.90 -11.34
CA ARG A 245 11.28 -2.67 -10.58
C ARG A 245 10.40 -3.47 -11.54
N PHE A 246 10.17 -4.73 -11.18
CA PHE A 246 9.14 -5.52 -11.84
C PHE A 246 7.78 -5.29 -11.18
N ILE A 247 6.72 -5.52 -11.94
CA ILE A 247 5.34 -5.54 -11.47
C ILE A 247 4.69 -6.82 -11.94
N PHE A 248 4.26 -7.66 -11.00
CA PHE A 248 3.56 -8.90 -11.27
C PHE A 248 2.17 -8.90 -10.67
N LYS A 249 1.20 -9.36 -11.47
CA LYS A 249 -0.18 -9.56 -11.06
C LYS A 249 -0.45 -11.06 -10.96
N PHE A 250 -0.55 -11.55 -9.74
CA PHE A 250 -0.89 -12.93 -9.47
C PHE A 250 -2.37 -13.09 -9.11
N ARG A 251 -2.94 -14.25 -9.38
CA ARG A 251 -4.32 -14.59 -9.04
C ARG A 251 -4.36 -15.91 -8.27
N LYS A 252 -5.12 -15.95 -7.17
CA LYS A 252 -5.56 -17.21 -6.59
C LYS A 252 -6.60 -17.84 -7.50
N PRO A 253 -6.46 -19.09 -7.99
CA PRO A 253 -7.48 -19.77 -8.77
C PRO A 253 -8.86 -19.78 -8.07
N ARG A 254 -9.92 -19.91 -8.89
CA ARG A 254 -11.30 -20.07 -8.37
C ARG A 254 -11.57 -21.49 -7.94
#